data_786a5f696ef21e35d76bec5d12707ccf
#
_entry.id   786a5f696ef21e35d76bec5d12707ccf
#
_cell.length_a   1.000
_cell.length_b   1.000
_cell.length_c   1.000
_cell.angle_alpha   90.00
_cell.angle_beta   90.00
_cell.angle_gamma   90.00
#
_symmetry.space_group_name_H-M   'P 1'
#
loop_
_entity.id
_entity.type
_entity.pdbx_description
1 polymer ?
#
loop_
_entity_poly.entity_id
_entity_poly.type
_entity_poly.pdbx_seq_one_letter_code
_entity_poly.pdbx_strand_id
1 'polypeptide(L)'
;MTYPLIKKVCQLDEQGIYVGQTDADLSPEEADNGVYLMPAGCVDTDPPEDKKGFVAKWTGEAWEYIENHIGETVYSITTKESLVISEFGSIPDGYTAAKPESDLCEWDGKAWVIPPEKLTALLTEKRNRLIEQIDSHAATIYSTWTRFESEYRERQTAAETYKAANYQGVCSRYITDFAKRAGLNNQAATDLILVQAAGLEKLQMELANQRMRKYELKAPNLTLQQMQSIYDDIIKQMDNLMEAYNNG
;
A
#
# COMPACT_ATOMS: atom_id res chain seq x y z
N MET A 1 22.36 55.28 44.06
CA MET A 1 21.36 54.64 43.18
C MET A 1 20.88 53.37 43.90
N THR A 2 19.59 53.12 43.99
CA THR A 2 19.09 51.92 44.63
C THR A 2 18.99 50.86 43.56
N TYR A 3 19.74 49.78 43.69
CA TYR A 3 19.70 48.64 42.82
C TYR A 3 18.50 47.76 43.18
N PRO A 4 17.85 47.06 42.21
CA PRO A 4 16.75 46.11 42.52
C PRO A 4 17.28 44.94 43.37
N LEU A 5 16.46 44.43 44.28
CA LEU A 5 16.83 43.30 45.17
C LEU A 5 17.09 42.01 44.41
N ILE A 6 16.51 41.85 43.22
CA ILE A 6 16.59 40.67 42.35
C ILE A 6 16.92 41.10 40.94
N LYS A 7 17.80 40.34 40.27
CA LYS A 7 18.12 40.48 38.85
C LYS A 7 17.86 39.14 38.14
N LYS A 8 17.20 39.17 36.98
CA LYS A 8 17.09 37.97 36.14
C LYS A 8 18.41 37.67 35.45
N VAL A 9 18.80 36.39 35.50
CA VAL A 9 20.02 35.87 34.87
C VAL A 9 19.66 34.59 34.11
N CYS A 10 20.46 34.26 33.09
CA CYS A 10 20.25 33.07 32.26
C CYS A 10 20.88 31.84 32.95
N GLN A 11 20.05 30.80 33.13
CA GLN A 11 20.49 29.51 33.65
C GLN A 11 20.91 28.57 32.50
N LEU A 12 22.01 27.89 32.70
CA LEU A 12 22.59 26.94 31.77
C LEU A 12 22.54 25.52 32.40
N ASP A 13 22.42 24.50 31.56
CA ASP A 13 22.69 23.12 31.96
C ASP A 13 24.21 22.81 31.98
N GLU A 14 24.55 21.56 32.26
CA GLU A 14 25.96 21.10 32.33
C GLU A 14 26.70 21.21 30.97
N GLN A 15 25.93 21.27 29.85
CA GLN A 15 26.49 21.41 28.50
C GLN A 15 26.58 22.86 28.02
N GLY A 16 26.13 23.81 28.88
CA GLY A 16 26.07 25.24 28.57
C GLY A 16 24.83 25.64 27.76
N ILE A 17 23.81 24.78 27.67
CA ILE A 17 22.56 25.07 26.96
C ILE A 17 21.65 25.90 27.86
N TYR A 18 21.02 26.94 27.27
CA TYR A 18 20.03 27.76 27.95
C TYR A 18 18.77 26.96 28.32
N VAL A 19 18.45 26.94 29.60
CA VAL A 19 17.26 26.24 30.12
C VAL A 19 16.19 27.17 30.67
N GLY A 20 16.47 28.46 30.77
CA GLY A 20 15.53 29.47 31.25
C GLY A 20 16.21 30.59 32.01
N GLN A 21 15.42 31.44 32.66
CA GLN A 21 15.90 32.49 33.54
C GLN A 21 15.64 32.14 35.00
N THR A 22 16.55 32.52 35.87
CA THR A 22 16.42 32.44 37.32
C THR A 22 16.77 33.78 37.97
N ASP A 23 16.61 33.87 39.28
CA ASP A 23 16.84 35.07 40.05
C ASP A 23 18.25 35.05 40.70
N ALA A 24 18.97 36.15 40.58
CA ALA A 24 20.17 36.44 41.33
C ALA A 24 19.84 37.50 42.37
N ASP A 25 20.12 37.23 43.63
CA ASP A 25 19.87 38.17 44.73
C ASP A 25 20.97 39.21 44.82
N LEU A 26 20.61 40.46 45.19
CA LEU A 26 21.59 41.50 45.47
C LEU A 26 22.45 41.11 46.69
N SER A 27 23.76 41.21 46.58
CA SER A 27 24.68 40.89 47.66
C SER A 27 24.43 41.84 48.86
N PRO A 28 24.14 41.33 50.07
CA PRO A 28 23.98 42.16 51.25
C PRO A 28 25.21 43.00 51.62
N GLU A 29 26.38 42.49 51.24
CA GLU A 29 27.67 43.09 51.58
C GLU A 29 28.09 44.15 50.57
N GLU A 30 27.66 44.01 49.34
CA GLU A 30 28.07 44.91 48.20
C GLU A 30 26.86 45.52 47.45
N ALA A 31 25.73 45.69 48.17
CA ALA A 31 24.50 46.23 47.61
C ALA A 31 24.68 47.61 47.01
N ASP A 32 25.50 48.44 47.61
CA ASP A 32 25.77 49.81 47.15
C ASP A 32 26.53 49.83 45.79
N ASN A 33 27.23 48.75 45.48
CA ASN A 33 27.99 48.58 44.24
C ASN A 33 27.18 47.83 43.15
N GLY A 34 25.93 47.35 43.47
CA GLY A 34 25.10 46.66 42.54
C GLY A 34 25.60 45.24 42.17
N VAL A 35 26.32 44.59 43.10
CA VAL A 35 26.85 43.21 42.92
C VAL A 35 25.76 42.20 43.24
N TYR A 36 25.50 41.26 42.35
CA TYR A 36 24.56 40.15 42.53
C TYR A 36 25.26 38.83 42.80
N LEU A 37 24.66 38.00 43.67
CA LEU A 37 25.08 36.64 43.96
C LEU A 37 24.64 35.73 42.82
N MET A 38 25.58 35.43 41.95
CA MET A 38 25.26 34.57 40.77
C MET A 38 25.04 33.14 41.17
N PRO A 39 23.84 32.54 40.91
CA PRO A 39 23.65 31.12 41.11
C PRO A 39 24.57 30.27 40.24
N ALA A 40 24.88 29.05 40.71
CA ALA A 40 25.75 28.16 39.95
C ALA A 40 25.15 27.82 38.56
N GLY A 41 25.98 27.81 37.54
CA GLY A 41 25.55 27.56 36.16
C GLY A 41 24.76 28.70 35.52
N CYS A 42 24.85 29.94 36.08
CA CYS A 42 24.18 31.10 35.52
C CYS A 42 25.13 32.10 34.89
N VAL A 43 24.66 32.81 33.91
CA VAL A 43 25.37 33.89 33.23
C VAL A 43 24.56 35.17 33.24
N ASP A 44 25.24 36.31 33.43
CA ASP A 44 24.61 37.63 33.41
C ASP A 44 24.64 38.22 32.02
N THR A 45 23.66 37.78 31.23
CA THR A 45 23.46 38.27 29.86
C THR A 45 21.97 38.32 29.53
N ASP A 46 21.62 39.03 28.47
CA ASP A 46 20.27 38.97 27.92
C ASP A 46 19.93 37.54 27.45
N PRO A 47 18.65 37.10 27.64
CA PRO A 47 18.25 35.80 27.19
C PRO A 47 18.35 35.68 25.66
N PRO A 48 18.68 34.48 25.13
CA PRO A 48 18.71 34.27 23.69
C PRO A 48 17.28 34.36 23.10
N GLU A 49 17.19 34.77 21.86
CA GLU A 49 15.93 34.69 21.11
C GLU A 49 15.54 33.23 20.91
N ASP A 50 14.24 32.94 21.03
CA ASP A 50 13.74 31.60 20.73
C ASP A 50 13.80 31.35 19.22
N LYS A 51 14.46 30.24 18.83
CA LYS A 51 14.61 29.83 17.43
C LYS A 51 14.12 28.39 17.23
N LYS A 52 13.03 28.25 16.51
CA LYS A 52 12.42 26.93 16.25
C LYS A 52 13.43 25.94 15.66
N GLY A 53 13.57 24.75 16.25
CA GLY A 53 14.47 23.70 15.82
C GLY A 53 15.92 23.88 16.25
N PHE A 54 16.19 24.84 17.18
CA PHE A 54 17.50 25.09 17.71
C PHE A 54 17.45 25.22 19.24
N VAL A 55 18.58 24.97 19.89
CA VAL A 55 18.85 25.34 21.27
C VAL A 55 19.96 26.38 21.29
N ALA A 56 19.92 27.29 22.25
CA ALA A 56 20.98 28.27 22.42
C ALA A 56 22.03 27.76 23.43
N LYS A 57 23.28 27.76 23.02
CA LYS A 57 24.44 27.40 23.84
C LYS A 57 25.26 28.65 24.13
N TRP A 58 25.68 28.82 25.38
CA TRP A 58 26.58 29.88 25.76
C TRP A 58 28.05 29.48 25.51
N THR A 59 28.79 30.29 24.74
CA THR A 59 30.21 30.04 24.41
C THR A 59 31.19 30.62 25.43
N GLY A 60 30.68 31.37 26.40
CA GLY A 60 31.49 32.23 27.31
C GLY A 60 31.43 33.72 26.92
N GLU A 61 31.10 34.03 25.67
CA GLU A 61 31.06 35.39 25.14
C GLU A 61 29.72 35.73 24.43
N ALA A 62 29.15 34.74 23.75
CA ALA A 62 27.92 34.92 22.93
C ALA A 62 27.05 33.67 22.91
N TRP A 63 25.80 33.83 22.49
CA TRP A 63 24.90 32.73 22.21
C TRP A 63 25.17 32.14 20.82
N GLU A 64 25.40 30.82 20.78
CA GLU A 64 25.47 30.02 19.56
C GLU A 64 24.21 29.15 19.47
N TYR A 65 23.63 29.02 18.27
CA TYR A 65 22.46 28.18 18.05
C TYR A 65 22.87 26.84 17.47
N ILE A 66 22.51 25.77 18.17
CA ILE A 66 22.77 24.38 17.78
C ILE A 66 21.44 23.75 17.35
N GLU A 67 21.42 23.00 16.26
CA GLU A 67 20.23 22.28 15.81
C GLU A 67 19.76 21.31 16.89
N ASN A 68 18.45 21.19 17.04
CA ASN A 68 17.81 20.30 17.99
C ASN A 68 16.91 19.29 17.26
N HIS A 69 17.44 18.10 17.08
CA HIS A 69 16.76 16.94 16.50
C HIS A 69 16.52 15.84 17.53
N ILE A 70 16.71 16.13 18.84
CA ILE A 70 16.52 15.13 19.91
C ILE A 70 15.12 14.54 19.84
N GLY A 71 15.05 13.19 19.84
CA GLY A 71 13.80 12.43 19.72
C GLY A 71 13.34 12.20 18.30
N GLU A 72 13.93 12.83 17.29
CA GLU A 72 13.64 12.54 15.89
C GLU A 72 14.25 11.20 15.48
N THR A 73 13.51 10.47 14.65
CA THR A 73 13.99 9.22 14.05
C THR A 73 14.58 9.53 12.69
N VAL A 74 15.84 9.14 12.48
CA VAL A 74 16.56 9.25 11.22
C VAL A 74 16.94 7.87 10.70
N TYR A 75 17.23 7.75 9.41
CA TYR A 75 17.48 6.49 8.74
C TYR A 75 18.85 6.52 8.04
N SER A 76 19.64 5.47 8.24
CA SER A 76 20.90 5.29 7.52
C SER A 76 20.66 5.21 6.01
N ILE A 77 21.30 6.07 5.24
CA ILE A 77 21.19 6.08 3.76
C ILE A 77 21.76 4.82 3.11
N THR A 78 22.52 4.03 3.85
CA THR A 78 23.16 2.80 3.37
C THR A 78 22.41 1.54 3.84
N THR A 79 22.15 1.42 5.17
CA THR A 79 21.55 0.21 5.75
C THR A 79 20.05 0.32 5.94
N LYS A 80 19.47 1.54 5.90
CA LYS A 80 18.06 1.88 6.20
C LYS A 80 17.68 1.67 7.66
N GLU A 81 18.61 1.31 8.52
CA GLU A 81 18.35 1.18 9.94
C GLU A 81 18.02 2.53 10.55
N SER A 82 17.06 2.52 11.46
CA SER A 82 16.63 3.73 12.16
C SER A 82 17.51 4.01 13.37
N LEU A 83 17.76 5.29 13.61
CA LEU A 83 18.42 5.82 14.79
C LEU A 83 17.55 6.94 15.37
N VAL A 84 17.37 6.95 16.68
CA VAL A 84 16.77 8.09 17.39
C VAL A 84 17.87 9.02 17.86
N ILE A 85 17.79 10.29 17.46
CA ILE A 85 18.76 11.32 17.87
C ILE A 85 18.65 11.55 19.37
N SER A 86 19.77 11.48 20.09
CA SER A 86 19.86 11.67 21.54
C SER A 86 20.70 12.87 21.96
N GLU A 87 21.40 13.51 21.03
CA GLU A 87 22.29 14.62 21.29
C GLU A 87 21.92 15.84 20.43
N PHE A 88 22.27 17.04 20.91
CA PHE A 88 22.13 18.26 20.13
C PHE A 88 23.14 18.30 18.98
N GLY A 89 22.74 18.87 17.87
CA GLY A 89 23.56 19.03 16.68
C GLY A 89 22.79 18.67 15.41
N SER A 90 23.47 18.75 14.29
CA SER A 90 22.93 18.35 12.98
C SER A 90 22.69 16.84 12.90
N ILE A 91 21.80 16.44 12.00
CA ILE A 91 21.62 15.01 11.68
C ILE A 91 22.99 14.42 11.30
N PRO A 92 23.39 13.28 11.89
CA PRO A 92 24.70 12.68 11.63
C PRO A 92 24.90 12.36 10.14
N ASP A 93 26.13 12.49 9.68
CA ASP A 93 26.50 12.12 8.31
C ASP A 93 26.10 10.67 8.00
N GLY A 94 25.55 10.46 6.81
CA GLY A 94 25.06 9.13 6.41
C GLY A 94 23.64 8.80 6.88
N TYR A 95 22.94 9.77 7.48
CA TYR A 95 21.55 9.64 7.89
C TYR A 95 20.65 10.69 7.24
N THR A 96 19.35 10.38 7.15
CA THR A 96 18.31 11.28 6.66
C THR A 96 17.03 11.14 7.50
N ALA A 97 16.28 12.22 7.65
CA ALA A 97 14.96 12.18 8.29
C ALA A 97 13.89 11.52 7.39
N ALA A 98 14.16 11.40 6.10
CA ALA A 98 13.25 10.74 5.17
C ALA A 98 13.21 9.23 5.42
N LYS A 99 12.02 8.70 5.73
CA LYS A 99 11.82 7.25 5.92
C LYS A 99 11.82 6.52 4.57
N PRO A 100 12.53 5.38 4.41
CA PRO A 100 12.43 4.55 3.23
C PRO A 100 11.03 3.89 3.17
N GLU A 101 10.38 3.92 2.01
CA GLU A 101 9.04 3.34 1.80
C GLU A 101 9.08 1.82 1.63
N SER A 102 10.21 1.27 1.21
CA SER A 102 10.42 -0.17 1.05
C SER A 102 11.91 -0.55 1.09
N ASP A 103 12.17 -1.85 1.27
CA ASP A 103 13.52 -2.40 1.24
C ASP A 103 14.18 -2.31 -0.16
N LEU A 104 13.39 -2.07 -1.20
CA LEU A 104 13.88 -1.94 -2.57
C LEU A 104 14.43 -0.54 -2.88
N CYS A 105 14.07 0.48 -2.07
CA CYS A 105 14.55 1.84 -2.27
C CYS A 105 16.06 1.94 -2.02
N GLU A 106 16.71 2.85 -2.73
CA GLU A 106 18.10 3.29 -2.52
C GLU A 106 18.13 4.82 -2.44
N TRP A 107 19.07 5.35 -1.66
CA TRP A 107 19.23 6.80 -1.52
C TRP A 107 20.00 7.37 -2.73
N ASP A 108 19.37 8.30 -3.46
CA ASP A 108 19.99 8.93 -4.64
C ASP A 108 20.79 10.20 -4.33
N GLY A 109 20.89 10.57 -3.05
CA GLY A 109 21.48 11.82 -2.57
C GLY A 109 20.45 12.87 -2.15
N LYS A 110 19.16 12.68 -2.46
CA LYS A 110 18.05 13.60 -2.13
C LYS A 110 16.81 12.88 -1.61
N ALA A 111 16.52 11.71 -2.14
CA ALA A 111 15.32 10.94 -1.83
C ALA A 111 15.57 9.43 -1.92
N TRP A 112 14.66 8.66 -1.31
CA TRP A 112 14.60 7.22 -1.52
C TRP A 112 13.92 6.91 -2.85
N VAL A 113 14.64 6.25 -3.75
CA VAL A 113 14.15 5.87 -5.08
C VAL A 113 14.32 4.37 -5.29
N ILE A 114 13.39 3.74 -6.02
CA ILE A 114 13.60 2.35 -6.46
C ILE A 114 14.43 2.40 -7.75
N PRO A 115 15.62 1.78 -7.78
CA PRO A 115 16.44 1.73 -8.98
C PRO A 115 15.66 1.16 -10.20
N PRO A 116 15.88 1.68 -11.42
CA PRO A 116 15.11 1.29 -12.61
C PRO A 116 15.10 -0.22 -12.88
N GLU A 117 16.23 -0.90 -12.65
CA GLU A 117 16.34 -2.34 -12.82
C GLU A 117 15.49 -3.12 -11.80
N LYS A 118 15.48 -2.69 -10.52
CA LYS A 118 14.65 -3.28 -9.47
C LYS A 118 13.16 -3.03 -9.73
N LEU A 119 12.82 -1.81 -10.17
CA LEU A 119 11.44 -1.47 -10.54
C LEU A 119 10.97 -2.34 -11.71
N THR A 120 11.81 -2.52 -12.75
CA THR A 120 11.49 -3.36 -13.91
C THR A 120 11.27 -4.82 -13.50
N ALA A 121 12.12 -5.36 -12.62
CA ALA A 121 11.97 -6.71 -12.09
C ALA A 121 10.66 -6.85 -11.31
N LEU A 122 10.36 -5.91 -10.41
CA LEU A 122 9.12 -5.87 -9.60
C LEU A 122 7.86 -5.82 -10.48
N LEU A 123 7.85 -4.95 -11.49
CA LEU A 123 6.74 -4.84 -12.44
C LEU A 123 6.55 -6.13 -13.25
N THR A 124 7.64 -6.77 -13.65
CA THR A 124 7.61 -8.03 -14.41
C THR A 124 7.09 -9.17 -13.56
N GLU A 125 7.56 -9.31 -12.33
CA GLU A 125 7.09 -10.32 -11.38
C GLU A 125 5.60 -10.13 -11.07
N LYS A 126 5.18 -8.90 -10.74
CA LYS A 126 3.77 -8.59 -10.49
C LYS A 126 2.89 -8.94 -11.67
N ARG A 127 3.29 -8.57 -12.89
CA ARG A 127 2.59 -8.89 -14.13
C ARG A 127 2.40 -10.39 -14.31
N ASN A 128 3.48 -11.16 -14.21
CA ASN A 128 3.44 -12.61 -14.41
C ASN A 128 2.52 -13.28 -13.38
N ARG A 129 2.61 -12.88 -12.12
CA ARG A 129 1.75 -13.39 -11.05
C ARG A 129 0.28 -13.08 -11.32
N LEU A 130 -0.07 -11.86 -11.74
CA LEU A 130 -1.46 -11.51 -12.02
C LEU A 130 -2.01 -12.28 -13.24
N ILE A 131 -1.20 -12.50 -14.28
CA ILE A 131 -1.58 -13.33 -15.44
C ILE A 131 -1.89 -14.76 -15.01
N GLU A 132 -1.02 -15.35 -14.17
CA GLU A 132 -1.23 -16.70 -13.64
C GLU A 132 -2.49 -16.79 -12.77
N GLN A 133 -2.75 -15.78 -11.94
CA GLN A 133 -3.96 -15.71 -11.11
C GLN A 133 -5.23 -15.62 -11.95
N ILE A 134 -5.23 -14.84 -13.06
CA ILE A 134 -6.35 -14.79 -14.00
C ILE A 134 -6.59 -16.17 -14.64
N ASP A 135 -5.53 -16.83 -15.11
CA ASP A 135 -5.64 -18.15 -15.71
C ASP A 135 -6.14 -19.20 -14.71
N SER A 136 -5.65 -19.16 -13.47
CA SER A 136 -6.07 -20.06 -12.39
C SER A 136 -7.53 -19.83 -12.00
N HIS A 137 -7.98 -18.57 -11.92
CA HIS A 137 -9.36 -18.24 -11.62
C HIS A 137 -10.30 -18.75 -12.74
N ALA A 138 -9.95 -18.50 -13.99
CA ALA A 138 -10.69 -19.05 -15.13
C ALA A 138 -10.75 -20.59 -15.08
N ALA A 139 -9.63 -21.26 -14.81
CA ALA A 139 -9.59 -22.72 -14.70
C ALA A 139 -10.52 -23.23 -13.59
N THR A 140 -10.59 -22.55 -12.45
CA THR A 140 -11.50 -22.88 -11.36
C THR A 140 -12.95 -22.81 -11.83
N ILE A 141 -13.33 -21.74 -12.53
CA ILE A 141 -14.65 -21.57 -13.11
C ILE A 141 -14.97 -22.71 -14.11
N TYR A 142 -14.05 -22.96 -15.07
CA TYR A 142 -14.24 -24.03 -16.07
C TYR A 142 -14.38 -25.42 -15.43
N SER A 143 -13.74 -25.68 -14.31
CA SER A 143 -13.81 -26.98 -13.62
C SER A 143 -15.23 -27.34 -13.17
N THR A 144 -16.12 -26.38 -13.03
CA THR A 144 -17.52 -26.62 -12.59
C THR A 144 -18.32 -27.44 -13.59
N TRP A 145 -18.01 -27.38 -14.89
CA TRP A 145 -18.74 -28.10 -15.95
C TRP A 145 -17.89 -29.02 -16.83
N THR A 146 -16.57 -28.88 -16.83
CA THR A 146 -15.70 -29.75 -17.66
C THR A 146 -15.68 -31.20 -17.24
N ARG A 147 -16.09 -31.50 -15.99
CA ARG A 147 -16.15 -32.87 -15.45
C ARG A 147 -17.05 -33.79 -16.27
N PHE A 148 -18.12 -33.29 -16.89
CA PHE A 148 -19.09 -34.02 -17.68
C PHE A 148 -19.22 -33.48 -19.11
N GLU A 149 -18.17 -32.87 -19.63
CA GLU A 149 -18.18 -32.20 -20.94
C GLU A 149 -18.63 -33.12 -22.09
N SER A 150 -18.15 -34.35 -22.13
CA SER A 150 -18.52 -35.33 -23.15
C SER A 150 -20.02 -35.68 -23.08
N GLU A 151 -20.56 -35.82 -21.86
CA GLU A 151 -21.99 -36.08 -21.67
C GLU A 151 -22.82 -34.89 -22.13
N TYR A 152 -22.45 -33.67 -21.80
CA TYR A 152 -23.16 -32.47 -22.23
C TYR A 152 -23.16 -32.31 -23.77
N ARG A 153 -22.03 -32.60 -24.41
CA ARG A 153 -21.89 -32.55 -25.86
C ARG A 153 -22.75 -33.60 -26.57
N GLU A 154 -22.76 -34.83 -26.07
CA GLU A 154 -23.60 -35.90 -26.64
C GLU A 154 -25.09 -35.62 -26.43
N ARG A 155 -25.47 -35.08 -25.27
CA ARG A 155 -26.85 -34.68 -24.99
C ARG A 155 -27.31 -33.55 -25.93
N GLN A 156 -26.49 -32.54 -26.18
CA GLN A 156 -26.73 -31.46 -27.13
C GLN A 156 -26.86 -32.00 -28.55
N THR A 157 -25.92 -32.84 -29.02
CA THR A 157 -26.00 -33.46 -30.37
C THR A 157 -27.26 -34.29 -30.55
N ALA A 158 -27.65 -35.06 -29.53
CA ALA A 158 -28.92 -35.83 -29.57
C ALA A 158 -30.12 -34.89 -29.66
N ALA A 159 -30.13 -33.77 -28.94
CA ALA A 159 -31.23 -32.78 -28.98
C ALA A 159 -31.31 -32.06 -30.34
N GLU A 160 -30.17 -31.65 -30.91
CA GLU A 160 -30.09 -31.06 -32.26
C GLU A 160 -30.62 -32.00 -33.32
N THR A 161 -30.23 -33.30 -33.28
CA THR A 161 -30.66 -34.33 -34.20
C THR A 161 -32.17 -34.56 -34.14
N TYR A 162 -32.73 -34.66 -32.92
CA TYR A 162 -34.16 -34.88 -32.73
C TYR A 162 -34.99 -33.66 -33.15
N LYS A 163 -34.53 -32.45 -32.88
CA LYS A 163 -35.17 -31.20 -33.35
C LYS A 163 -35.12 -31.08 -34.87
N ALA A 164 -33.99 -31.40 -35.51
CA ALA A 164 -33.83 -31.39 -36.97
C ALA A 164 -34.79 -32.38 -37.66
N ALA A 165 -35.12 -33.50 -36.98
CA ALA A 165 -36.16 -34.46 -37.44
C ALA A 165 -37.60 -34.02 -37.11
N ASN A 166 -37.84 -32.74 -36.79
CA ASN A 166 -39.13 -32.19 -36.35
C ASN A 166 -39.76 -32.99 -35.22
N TYR A 167 -38.93 -33.46 -34.26
CA TYR A 167 -39.30 -34.25 -33.07
C TYR A 167 -39.97 -35.58 -33.44
N GLN A 168 -39.62 -36.15 -34.60
CA GLN A 168 -40.17 -37.42 -35.09
C GLN A 168 -39.08 -38.52 -35.04
N GLY A 169 -39.54 -39.78 -34.95
CA GLY A 169 -38.67 -40.95 -34.94
C GLY A 169 -38.19 -41.34 -33.57
N VAL A 170 -37.07 -42.10 -33.54
CA VAL A 170 -36.49 -42.63 -32.29
C VAL A 170 -35.81 -41.52 -31.49
N CYS A 171 -36.31 -41.28 -30.27
CA CYS A 171 -35.74 -40.29 -29.37
C CYS A 171 -34.58 -40.92 -28.54
N SER A 172 -33.46 -40.20 -28.45
CA SER A 172 -32.30 -40.63 -27.67
C SER A 172 -32.64 -40.79 -26.17
N ARG A 173 -31.95 -41.76 -25.52
CA ARG A 173 -32.06 -41.91 -24.06
C ARG A 173 -31.60 -40.70 -23.28
N TYR A 174 -30.68 -39.91 -23.79
CA TYR A 174 -30.30 -38.66 -23.17
C TYR A 174 -31.47 -37.67 -23.02
N ILE A 175 -32.42 -37.71 -23.96
CA ILE A 175 -33.62 -36.86 -23.93
C ILE A 175 -34.72 -37.52 -23.12
N THR A 176 -35.03 -38.80 -23.39
CA THR A 176 -36.16 -39.49 -22.76
C THR A 176 -35.98 -39.67 -21.25
N ASP A 177 -34.77 -40.00 -20.79
CA ASP A 177 -34.47 -40.14 -19.37
C ASP A 177 -34.50 -38.77 -18.64
N PHE A 178 -34.07 -37.71 -19.28
CA PHE A 178 -34.20 -36.35 -18.76
C PHE A 178 -35.67 -35.89 -18.72
N ALA A 179 -36.39 -36.03 -19.81
CA ALA A 179 -37.82 -35.69 -19.92
C ALA A 179 -38.65 -36.33 -18.81
N LYS A 180 -38.44 -37.65 -18.59
CA LYS A 180 -39.15 -38.43 -17.56
C LYS A 180 -38.91 -37.87 -16.15
N ARG A 181 -37.66 -37.47 -15.82
CA ARG A 181 -37.29 -36.97 -14.49
C ARG A 181 -37.73 -35.53 -14.30
N ALA A 182 -37.69 -34.73 -15.35
CA ALA A 182 -38.11 -33.33 -15.32
C ALA A 182 -39.66 -33.15 -15.45
N GLY A 183 -40.41 -34.23 -15.66
CA GLY A 183 -41.85 -34.14 -15.87
C GLY A 183 -42.27 -33.50 -17.21
N LEU A 184 -41.40 -33.59 -18.22
CA LEU A 184 -41.54 -32.96 -19.52
C LEU A 184 -41.88 -34.01 -20.60
N ASN A 185 -42.45 -33.58 -21.72
CA ASN A 185 -42.45 -34.39 -22.94
C ASN A 185 -41.06 -34.27 -23.64
N ASN A 186 -40.82 -35.18 -24.62
CA ASN A 186 -39.53 -35.22 -25.30
C ASN A 186 -39.21 -33.92 -26.08
N GLN A 187 -40.18 -33.26 -26.66
CA GLN A 187 -40.01 -32.00 -27.38
C GLN A 187 -39.59 -30.87 -26.42
N ALA A 188 -40.33 -30.69 -25.33
CA ALA A 188 -40.00 -29.67 -24.32
C ALA A 188 -38.64 -29.92 -23.67
N ALA A 189 -38.30 -31.21 -23.38
CA ALA A 189 -36.98 -31.58 -22.88
C ALA A 189 -35.85 -31.28 -23.86
N THR A 190 -36.09 -31.54 -25.17
CA THR A 190 -35.14 -31.20 -26.23
C THR A 190 -34.86 -29.70 -26.29
N ASP A 191 -35.92 -28.90 -26.31
CA ASP A 191 -35.79 -27.44 -26.38
C ASP A 191 -35.11 -26.90 -25.14
N LEU A 192 -35.39 -27.42 -23.94
CA LEU A 192 -34.69 -27.03 -22.71
C LEU A 192 -33.20 -27.39 -22.74
N ILE A 193 -32.83 -28.59 -23.20
CA ILE A 193 -31.42 -29.00 -23.36
C ILE A 193 -30.70 -28.03 -24.29
N LEU A 194 -31.29 -27.63 -25.42
CA LEU A 194 -30.68 -26.70 -26.37
C LEU A 194 -30.54 -25.28 -25.80
N VAL A 195 -31.52 -24.82 -25.02
CA VAL A 195 -31.43 -23.52 -24.33
C VAL A 195 -30.27 -23.53 -23.32
N GLN A 196 -30.16 -24.59 -22.51
CA GLN A 196 -29.07 -24.72 -21.54
C GLN A 196 -27.69 -24.83 -22.22
N ALA A 197 -27.59 -25.59 -23.32
CA ALA A 197 -26.36 -25.71 -24.09
C ALA A 197 -25.94 -24.35 -24.68
N ALA A 198 -26.86 -23.60 -25.28
CA ALA A 198 -26.59 -22.27 -25.82
C ALA A 198 -26.19 -21.25 -24.71
N GLY A 199 -26.80 -21.35 -23.53
CA GLY A 199 -26.44 -20.54 -22.37
C GLY A 199 -25.01 -20.83 -21.90
N LEU A 200 -24.62 -22.11 -21.83
CA LEU A 200 -23.27 -22.52 -21.44
C LEU A 200 -22.21 -22.08 -22.48
N GLU A 201 -22.51 -22.25 -23.78
CA GLU A 201 -21.64 -21.84 -24.88
C GLU A 201 -21.37 -20.32 -24.82
N LYS A 202 -22.43 -19.53 -24.64
CA LYS A 202 -22.30 -18.08 -24.45
C LYS A 202 -21.44 -17.71 -23.24
N LEU A 203 -21.67 -18.35 -22.10
CA LEU A 203 -20.86 -18.13 -20.90
C LEU A 203 -19.39 -18.44 -21.15
N GLN A 204 -19.09 -19.59 -21.77
CA GLN A 204 -17.71 -19.99 -22.08
C GLN A 204 -17.01 -18.99 -23.00
N MET A 205 -17.72 -18.45 -24.00
CA MET A 205 -17.20 -17.45 -24.93
C MET A 205 -16.87 -16.15 -24.18
N GLU A 206 -17.76 -15.67 -23.33
CA GLU A 206 -17.53 -14.44 -22.57
C GLU A 206 -16.42 -14.60 -21.53
N LEU A 207 -16.33 -15.75 -20.84
CA LEU A 207 -15.23 -16.05 -19.93
C LEU A 207 -13.88 -16.10 -20.65
N ALA A 208 -13.83 -16.71 -21.85
CA ALA A 208 -12.63 -16.73 -22.68
C ALA A 208 -12.22 -15.30 -23.07
N ASN A 209 -13.17 -14.43 -23.42
CA ASN A 209 -12.94 -13.02 -23.69
C ASN A 209 -12.34 -12.29 -22.48
N GLN A 210 -12.95 -12.44 -21.29
CA GLN A 210 -12.40 -11.83 -20.07
C GLN A 210 -11.00 -12.35 -19.74
N ARG A 211 -10.76 -13.65 -19.88
CA ARG A 211 -9.44 -14.25 -19.67
C ARG A 211 -8.40 -13.67 -20.63
N MET A 212 -8.74 -13.38 -21.88
CA MET A 212 -7.80 -12.78 -22.86
C MET A 212 -7.42 -11.35 -22.49
N ARG A 213 -8.22 -10.65 -21.72
CA ARG A 213 -7.89 -9.33 -21.20
C ARG A 213 -6.62 -9.31 -20.33
N LYS A 214 -6.12 -10.47 -19.85
CA LYS A 214 -4.82 -10.59 -19.18
C LYS A 214 -3.67 -9.96 -19.99
N TYR A 215 -3.81 -9.85 -21.32
CA TYR A 215 -2.82 -9.18 -22.17
C TYR A 215 -2.80 -7.66 -22.01
N GLU A 216 -3.83 -7.04 -21.45
CA GLU A 216 -3.84 -5.64 -21.06
C GLU A 216 -2.72 -5.34 -20.04
N LEU A 217 -2.35 -6.33 -19.20
CA LEU A 217 -1.23 -6.23 -18.26
C LEU A 217 0.16 -6.10 -18.94
N LYS A 218 0.24 -6.33 -20.26
CA LYS A 218 1.48 -6.18 -21.04
C LYS A 218 1.62 -4.80 -21.66
N ALA A 219 0.64 -3.90 -21.46
CA ALA A 219 0.75 -2.52 -21.94
C ALA A 219 1.99 -1.83 -21.36
N PRO A 220 2.66 -0.97 -22.12
CA PRO A 220 3.83 -0.23 -21.64
C PRO A 220 3.45 0.76 -20.53
N ASN A 221 4.40 1.05 -19.64
CA ASN A 221 4.31 2.08 -18.61
C ASN A 221 3.18 1.90 -17.57
N LEU A 222 2.68 0.69 -17.36
CA LEU A 222 1.74 0.42 -16.28
C LEU A 222 2.43 0.51 -14.93
N THR A 223 1.79 1.19 -13.99
CA THR A 223 2.16 1.16 -12.57
C THR A 223 1.64 -0.12 -11.89
N LEU A 224 2.20 -0.46 -10.73
CA LEU A 224 1.71 -1.59 -9.91
C LEU A 224 0.22 -1.47 -9.58
N GLN A 225 -0.25 -0.26 -9.30
CA GLN A 225 -1.64 0.02 -8.98
C GLN A 225 -2.56 -0.18 -10.21
N GLN A 226 -2.14 0.30 -11.38
CA GLN A 226 -2.88 0.11 -12.63
C GLN A 226 -2.99 -1.38 -13.00
N MET A 227 -1.90 -2.15 -12.84
CA MET A 227 -1.94 -3.60 -13.05
C MET A 227 -2.93 -4.29 -12.10
N GLN A 228 -2.95 -3.88 -10.82
CA GLN A 228 -3.91 -4.41 -9.85
C GLN A 228 -5.35 -4.08 -10.24
N SER A 229 -5.63 -2.84 -10.64
CA SER A 229 -6.98 -2.42 -11.06
C SER A 229 -7.49 -3.20 -12.29
N ILE A 230 -6.62 -3.46 -13.27
CA ILE A 230 -6.97 -4.28 -14.44
C ILE A 230 -7.31 -5.71 -13.99
N TYR A 231 -6.49 -6.30 -13.14
CA TYR A 231 -6.74 -7.63 -12.60
C TYR A 231 -8.07 -7.71 -11.84
N ASP A 232 -8.30 -6.79 -10.92
CA ASP A 232 -9.51 -6.77 -10.09
C ASP A 232 -10.79 -6.65 -10.95
N ASP A 233 -10.74 -5.83 -12.01
CA ASP A 233 -11.85 -5.70 -12.94
C ASP A 233 -12.08 -7.00 -13.72
N ILE A 234 -11.03 -7.65 -14.24
CA ILE A 234 -11.15 -8.92 -14.96
C ILE A 234 -11.79 -10.00 -14.08
N ILE A 235 -11.32 -10.17 -12.84
CA ILE A 235 -11.87 -11.16 -11.90
C ILE A 235 -13.33 -10.85 -11.60
N LYS A 236 -13.66 -9.60 -11.32
CA LYS A 236 -15.04 -9.18 -11.07
C LYS A 236 -15.96 -9.47 -12.25
N GLN A 237 -15.51 -9.24 -13.49
CA GLN A 237 -16.33 -9.54 -14.67
C GLN A 237 -16.54 -11.06 -14.83
N MET A 238 -15.53 -11.88 -14.58
CA MET A 238 -15.67 -13.33 -14.59
C MET A 238 -16.68 -13.82 -13.54
N ASP A 239 -16.60 -13.28 -12.31
CA ASP A 239 -17.53 -13.64 -11.23
C ASP A 239 -18.96 -13.23 -11.56
N ASN A 240 -19.16 -12.03 -12.10
CA ASN A 240 -20.48 -11.56 -12.55
C ASN A 240 -21.10 -12.47 -13.62
N LEU A 241 -20.29 -12.96 -14.57
CA LEU A 241 -20.75 -13.91 -15.60
C LEU A 241 -21.22 -15.23 -14.98
N MET A 242 -20.49 -15.74 -13.98
CA MET A 242 -20.89 -16.95 -13.26
C MET A 242 -22.15 -16.75 -12.44
N GLU A 243 -22.28 -15.64 -11.75
CA GLU A 243 -23.48 -15.30 -10.98
C GLU A 243 -24.72 -15.21 -11.90
N ALA A 244 -24.59 -14.51 -13.03
CA ALA A 244 -25.66 -14.38 -13.99
C ALA A 244 -26.09 -15.75 -14.57
N TYR A 245 -25.15 -16.65 -14.84
CA TYR A 245 -25.43 -17.99 -15.31
C TYR A 245 -26.15 -18.87 -14.28
N ASN A 246 -25.76 -18.75 -13.01
CA ASN A 246 -26.38 -19.55 -11.93
C ASN A 246 -27.77 -19.07 -11.54
N ASN A 247 -28.14 -17.82 -11.83
CA ASN A 247 -29.42 -17.22 -11.49
C ASN A 247 -30.42 -17.19 -12.65
N GLY A 248 -30.02 -17.56 -13.86
CA GLY A 248 -30.89 -17.60 -15.07
C GLY A 248 -31.23 -19.00 -15.47
#